data_bbea37be49c096fd9e42342d52898e81
#
_entry.id   bbea37be49c096fd9e42342d52898e81
#
_cell.length_a   1.000
_cell.length_b   1.000
_cell.length_c   1.000
_cell.angle_alpha   90.00
_cell.angle_beta   90.00
_cell.angle_gamma   90.00
#
_symmetry.space_group_name_H-M   'P 1'
#
loop_
_entity.id
_entity.type
_entity.pdbx_description
1 polymer ?
#
loop_
_entity_poly.entity_id
_entity_poly.type
_entity_poly.pdbx_seq_one_letter_code
_entity_poly.pdbx_strand_id
1 'polypeptide(L)'
;ARLTALSGLDRAFFCNSGTEAMEAALKFARRYWHTLGERRTRIVALEESFHGRTIGALSMTSDEHYRAPFEPLLGGVTWVPIDNPAALEAAVTADTLAIVAEPIQGEGGVRPLSPAFAAAINQ
;
A
#
# COMPACT_ATOMS: atom_id res chain seq x y z
N ALA A 1 -14.26 0.53 19.65
CA ALA A 1 -15.69 0.63 19.32
C ALA A 1 -15.98 1.79 18.36
N ARG A 2 -15.59 3.06 18.68
CA ARG A 2 -15.95 4.21 17.84
C ARG A 2 -15.27 4.21 16.47
N LEU A 3 -13.97 3.89 16.39
CA LEU A 3 -13.22 3.82 15.12
C LEU A 3 -13.72 2.68 14.24
N THR A 4 -14.00 1.53 14.82
CA THR A 4 -14.53 0.38 14.06
C THR A 4 -15.91 0.68 13.48
N ALA A 5 -16.76 1.38 14.24
CA ALA A 5 -18.08 1.82 13.76
C ALA A 5 -17.98 2.83 12.59
N LEU A 6 -17.00 3.74 12.63
CA LEU A 6 -16.79 4.74 11.56
C LEU A 6 -16.14 4.16 10.31
N SER A 7 -15.20 3.23 10.47
CA SER A 7 -14.46 2.63 9.35
C SER A 7 -15.17 1.46 8.70
N GLY A 8 -16.17 0.87 9.34
CA GLY A 8 -16.78 -0.38 8.90
C GLY A 8 -15.88 -1.62 9.06
N LEU A 9 -14.74 -1.49 9.73
CA LEU A 9 -13.80 -2.57 9.99
C LEU A 9 -14.03 -3.17 11.38
N ASP A 10 -13.75 -4.46 11.53
CA ASP A 10 -14.00 -5.19 12.80
C ASP A 10 -13.04 -4.80 13.92
N ARG A 11 -11.82 -4.42 13.58
CA ARG A 11 -10.73 -4.19 14.54
C ARG A 11 -9.93 -2.94 14.21
N ALA A 12 -9.30 -2.36 15.22
CA ALA A 12 -8.35 -1.27 15.10
C ALA A 12 -7.04 -1.65 15.80
N PHE A 13 -5.93 -1.34 15.17
CA PHE A 13 -4.58 -1.46 15.70
C PHE A 13 -3.98 -0.06 15.79
N PHE A 14 -3.39 0.28 16.94
CA PHE A 14 -2.88 1.62 17.21
C PHE A 14 -1.36 1.65 17.11
N CYS A 15 -0.85 2.66 16.44
CA CYS A 15 0.57 2.98 16.32
C CYS A 15 0.81 4.44 16.70
N ASN A 16 2.08 4.82 16.90
CA ASN A 16 2.45 6.19 17.24
C ASN A 16 2.50 7.12 16.01
N SER A 17 2.63 6.55 14.81
CA SER A 17 2.77 7.31 13.57
C SER A 17 2.19 6.55 12.37
N GLY A 18 1.93 7.28 11.27
CA GLY A 18 1.50 6.68 10.01
C GLY A 18 2.52 5.71 9.43
N THR A 19 3.81 6.02 9.52
CA THR A 19 4.86 5.12 9.02
C THR A 19 4.92 3.81 9.82
N GLU A 20 4.71 3.85 11.14
CA GLU A 20 4.59 2.63 11.95
C GLU A 20 3.35 1.82 11.56
N ALA A 21 2.25 2.48 11.24
CA ALA A 21 1.05 1.81 10.76
C ALA A 21 1.30 1.10 9.41
N MET A 22 2.07 1.71 8.51
CA MET A 22 2.47 1.11 7.24
C MET A 22 3.39 -0.10 7.44
N GLU A 23 4.36 -0.03 8.35
CA GLU A 23 5.21 -1.17 8.73
C GLU A 23 4.37 -2.32 9.32
N ALA A 24 3.40 -1.99 10.16
CA ALA A 24 2.48 -2.98 10.73
C ALA A 24 1.61 -3.62 9.65
N ALA A 25 1.03 -2.83 8.73
CA ALA A 25 0.21 -3.31 7.63
C ALA A 25 1.00 -4.29 6.74
N LEU A 26 2.24 -3.95 6.37
CA LEU A 26 3.13 -4.82 5.60
C LEU A 26 3.39 -6.15 6.31
N LYS A 27 3.64 -6.10 7.63
CA LYS A 27 3.86 -7.31 8.43
C LYS A 27 2.59 -8.14 8.58
N PHE A 28 1.43 -7.50 8.74
CA PHE A 28 0.14 -8.21 8.78
C PHE A 28 -0.16 -8.90 7.45
N ALA A 29 0.05 -8.24 6.32
CA ALA A 29 -0.12 -8.86 5.01
C ALA A 29 0.77 -10.09 4.84
N ARG A 30 2.06 -9.98 5.19
CA ARG A 30 2.99 -11.13 5.17
C ARG A 30 2.55 -12.25 6.09
N ARG A 31 2.11 -11.92 7.30
CA ARG A 31 1.65 -12.92 8.28
C ARG A 31 0.38 -13.62 7.80
N TYR A 32 -0.55 -12.88 7.21
CA TYR A 32 -1.78 -13.43 6.65
C TYR A 32 -1.50 -14.54 5.63
N TRP A 33 -0.71 -14.27 4.60
CA TRP A 33 -0.36 -15.26 3.58
C TRP A 33 0.44 -16.44 4.14
N HIS A 34 1.34 -16.17 5.07
CA HIS A 34 2.08 -17.23 5.76
C HIS A 34 1.14 -18.18 6.52
N THR A 35 0.06 -17.68 7.13
CA THR A 35 -0.91 -18.57 7.83
C THR A 35 -1.71 -19.44 6.88
N LEU A 36 -1.81 -19.04 5.61
CA LEU A 36 -2.42 -19.83 4.54
C LEU A 36 -1.45 -20.80 3.85
N GLY A 37 -0.19 -20.87 4.33
CA GLY A 37 0.85 -21.68 3.71
C GLY A 37 1.44 -21.07 2.43
N GLU A 38 1.10 -19.80 2.11
CA GLU A 38 1.58 -19.10 0.93
C GLU A 38 2.69 -18.09 1.29
N ARG A 39 3.57 -17.85 0.31
CA ARG A 39 4.62 -16.84 0.42
C ARG A 39 4.50 -15.88 -0.74
N ARG A 40 3.79 -14.78 -0.53
CA ARG A 40 3.66 -13.71 -1.50
C ARG A 40 4.62 -12.57 -1.16
N THR A 41 5.22 -11.96 -2.16
CA THR A 41 6.30 -10.99 -1.97
C THR A 41 6.09 -9.67 -2.70
N ARG A 42 5.27 -9.64 -3.75
CA ARG A 42 5.07 -8.45 -4.57
C ARG A 42 4.07 -7.49 -3.95
N ILE A 43 4.37 -6.22 -4.01
CA ILE A 43 3.48 -5.12 -3.57
C ILE A 43 3.14 -4.29 -4.80
N VAL A 44 1.87 -3.98 -4.97
CA VAL A 44 1.42 -2.98 -5.92
C VAL A 44 1.13 -1.70 -5.14
N ALA A 45 1.74 -0.59 -5.52
CA ALA A 45 1.51 0.73 -4.94
C ALA A 45 1.12 1.73 -6.04
N LEU A 46 0.67 2.91 -5.67
CA LEU A 46 0.31 3.93 -6.65
C LEU A 46 1.48 4.89 -6.91
N GLU A 47 1.61 5.34 -8.15
CA GLU A 47 2.50 6.45 -8.49
C GLU A 47 2.12 7.70 -7.70
N GLU A 48 3.08 8.57 -7.44
CA GLU A 48 2.92 9.81 -6.67
C GLU A 48 2.38 9.61 -5.24
N SER A 49 2.50 8.39 -4.69
CA SER A 49 2.12 8.06 -3.33
C SER A 49 3.24 8.32 -2.33
N PHE A 50 2.85 8.62 -1.09
CA PHE A 50 3.77 8.75 0.04
C PHE A 50 3.30 7.87 1.20
N HIS A 51 4.18 6.98 1.68
CA HIS A 51 3.81 6.01 2.72
C HIS A 51 4.64 6.12 4.00
N GLY A 52 5.69 6.94 4.02
CA GLY A 52 6.54 7.18 5.18
C GLY A 52 8.03 7.08 4.88
N ARG A 53 8.86 7.19 5.93
CA ARG A 53 10.31 7.31 5.85
C ARG A 53 11.10 6.14 6.45
N THR A 54 10.45 5.17 7.09
CA THR A 54 11.11 3.91 7.49
C THR A 54 11.39 3.05 6.25
N ILE A 55 12.31 2.11 6.35
CA ILE A 55 12.75 1.32 5.18
C ILE A 55 11.57 0.63 4.48
N GLY A 56 10.67 -0.02 5.21
CA GLY A 56 9.50 -0.66 4.58
C GLY A 56 8.52 0.32 3.98
N ALA A 57 8.16 1.39 4.69
CA ALA A 57 7.25 2.41 4.18
C ALA A 57 7.85 3.18 3.00
N LEU A 58 9.14 3.54 3.07
CA LEU A 58 9.87 4.22 2.01
C LEU A 58 9.93 3.37 0.73
N SER A 59 10.05 2.06 0.87
CA SER A 59 10.07 1.13 -0.27
C SER A 59 8.79 1.19 -1.11
N MET A 60 7.67 1.58 -0.54
CA MET A 60 6.37 1.71 -1.21
C MET A 60 6.10 3.12 -1.75
N THR A 61 6.87 4.12 -1.34
CA THR A 61 6.80 5.49 -1.88
C THR A 61 7.35 5.50 -3.30
N SER A 62 6.62 6.09 -4.25
CA SER A 62 6.99 6.00 -5.68
C SER A 62 8.11 6.95 -6.09
N ASP A 63 8.19 8.13 -5.47
CA ASP A 63 9.16 9.16 -5.84
C ASP A 63 10.60 8.71 -5.54
N GLU A 64 11.39 8.58 -6.61
CA GLU A 64 12.79 8.17 -6.56
C GLU A 64 13.67 9.14 -5.76
N HIS A 65 13.32 10.44 -5.76
CA HIS A 65 14.05 11.44 -4.98
C HIS A 65 14.11 11.09 -3.49
N TYR A 66 13.03 10.49 -2.95
CA TYR A 66 13.01 10.04 -1.56
C TYR A 66 13.73 8.71 -1.34
N ARG A 67 13.76 7.84 -2.34
CA ARG A 67 14.25 6.47 -2.22
C ARG A 67 15.75 6.31 -2.51
N ALA A 68 16.22 6.93 -3.58
CA ALA A 68 17.57 6.70 -4.12
C ALA A 68 18.71 6.80 -3.08
N PRO A 69 18.72 7.76 -2.13
CA PRO A 69 19.78 7.84 -1.14
C PRO A 69 19.84 6.66 -0.16
N PHE A 70 18.79 5.82 -0.10
CA PHE A 70 18.62 4.77 0.90
C PHE A 70 18.56 3.37 0.29
N GLU A 71 18.85 3.24 -1.00
CA GLU A 71 18.91 1.93 -1.67
C GLU A 71 20.08 1.06 -1.11
N PRO A 72 19.93 -0.28 -1.02
CA PRO A 72 18.78 -1.06 -1.46
C PRO A 72 17.62 -1.06 -0.46
N LEU A 73 16.40 -0.88 -0.95
CA LEU A 73 15.16 -0.97 -0.19
C LEU A 73 14.51 -2.37 -0.36
N LEU A 74 13.29 -2.56 0.15
CA LEU A 74 12.54 -3.79 -0.11
C LEU A 74 12.21 -3.89 -1.60
N GLY A 75 12.62 -4.99 -2.21
CA GLY A 75 12.29 -5.28 -3.61
C GLY A 75 10.84 -5.73 -3.80
N GLY A 76 10.45 -5.85 -5.08
CA GLY A 76 9.15 -6.40 -5.46
C GLY A 76 7.98 -5.40 -5.39
N VAL A 77 8.26 -4.11 -5.34
CA VAL A 77 7.23 -3.06 -5.46
C VAL A 77 7.07 -2.66 -6.93
N THR A 78 5.82 -2.63 -7.38
CA THR A 78 5.41 -2.13 -8.71
C THR A 78 4.48 -0.95 -8.48
N TRP A 79 4.75 0.16 -9.14
CA TRP A 79 3.89 1.35 -9.08
C TRP A 79 3.01 1.41 -10.32
N VAL A 80 1.74 1.76 -10.11
CA VAL A 80 0.75 1.91 -11.19
C VAL A 80 0.14 3.31 -11.12
N PRO A 81 -0.21 3.90 -12.27
CA PRO A 81 -0.88 5.19 -12.29
C PRO A 81 -2.24 5.15 -11.57
N ILE A 82 -2.56 6.23 -10.86
CA ILE A 82 -3.89 6.45 -10.29
C ILE A 82 -4.95 6.43 -11.41
N ASP A 83 -6.11 5.89 -11.11
CA ASP A 83 -7.26 5.83 -12.02
C ASP A 83 -7.01 5.07 -13.34
N ASN A 84 -6.07 4.12 -13.32
CA ASN A 84 -5.83 3.21 -14.43
C ASN A 84 -6.12 1.75 -14.03
N PRO A 85 -7.37 1.27 -14.12
CA PRO A 85 -7.73 -0.10 -13.73
C PRO A 85 -6.98 -1.16 -14.53
N ALA A 86 -6.71 -0.91 -15.82
CA ALA A 86 -6.00 -1.87 -16.67
C ALA A 86 -4.54 -2.05 -16.23
N ALA A 87 -3.85 -0.98 -15.82
CA ALA A 87 -2.52 -1.06 -15.25
C ALA A 87 -2.51 -1.79 -13.90
N LEU A 88 -3.53 -1.55 -13.07
CA LEU A 88 -3.71 -2.26 -11.80
C LEU A 88 -3.89 -3.77 -12.03
N GLU A 89 -4.81 -4.15 -12.91
CA GLU A 89 -5.06 -5.55 -13.25
C GLU A 89 -3.82 -6.25 -13.80
N ALA A 90 -3.06 -5.59 -14.68
CA ALA A 90 -1.82 -6.13 -15.22
C ALA A 90 -0.71 -6.30 -14.17
N ALA A 91 -0.69 -5.46 -13.12
CA ALA A 91 0.31 -5.51 -12.06
C ALA A 91 -0.01 -6.56 -10.98
N VAL A 92 -1.28 -6.92 -10.81
CA VAL A 92 -1.71 -7.91 -9.81
C VAL A 92 -1.44 -9.32 -10.34
N THR A 93 -0.75 -10.11 -9.55
CA THR A 93 -0.38 -11.49 -9.88
C THR A 93 -0.66 -12.43 -8.71
N ALA A 94 -0.51 -13.73 -8.92
CA ALA A 94 -0.62 -14.72 -7.84
C ALA A 94 0.40 -14.51 -6.71
N ASP A 95 1.52 -13.81 -6.97
CA ASP A 95 2.53 -13.45 -5.97
C ASP A 95 2.27 -12.08 -5.29
N THR A 96 1.15 -11.41 -5.62
CA THR A 96 0.82 -10.13 -5.01
C THR A 96 0.46 -10.30 -3.54
N LEU A 97 1.28 -9.68 -2.69
CA LEU A 97 1.13 -9.66 -1.23
C LEU A 97 0.00 -8.72 -0.81
N ALA A 98 0.02 -7.52 -1.37
CA ALA A 98 -0.92 -6.44 -1.04
C ALA A 98 -0.94 -5.37 -2.14
N ILE A 99 -2.05 -4.66 -2.21
CA ILE A 99 -2.17 -3.37 -2.90
C ILE A 99 -2.16 -2.29 -1.82
N VAL A 100 -1.33 -1.26 -2.01
CA VAL A 100 -1.18 -0.13 -1.08
C VAL A 100 -1.59 1.15 -1.80
N ALA A 101 -2.60 1.81 -1.26
CA ALA A 101 -3.18 2.99 -1.89
C ALA A 101 -3.59 4.03 -0.84
N GLU A 102 -3.47 5.30 -1.18
CA GLU A 102 -4.07 6.40 -0.45
C GLU A 102 -5.45 6.70 -1.06
N PRO A 103 -6.54 6.72 -0.30
CA PRO A 103 -7.86 7.15 -0.82
C PRO A 103 -7.83 8.57 -1.38
N ILE A 104 -6.98 9.41 -0.79
CA ILE A 104 -6.65 10.77 -1.26
C ILE A 104 -5.13 10.89 -1.12
N GLN A 105 -4.43 11.00 -2.25
CA GLN A 105 -2.99 11.24 -2.24
C GLN A 105 -2.71 12.66 -1.72
N GLY A 106 -2.01 12.76 -0.59
CA GLY A 106 -1.68 14.05 0.01
C GLY A 106 -0.50 14.71 -0.70
N GLU A 107 0.67 14.09 -0.64
CA GLU A 107 1.92 14.61 -1.24
C GLU A 107 1.84 14.66 -2.77
N GLY A 108 1.09 13.79 -3.40
CA GLY A 108 0.84 13.78 -4.85
C GLY A 108 -0.09 14.88 -5.37
N GLY A 109 -0.46 15.89 -4.54
CA GLY A 109 -1.23 17.05 -4.96
C GLY A 109 -2.72 17.00 -4.59
N VAL A 110 -3.08 16.36 -3.49
CA VAL A 110 -4.46 16.22 -2.97
C VAL A 110 -5.39 15.61 -4.02
N ARG A 111 -5.04 14.43 -4.49
CA ARG A 111 -5.72 13.73 -5.59
C ARG A 111 -6.57 12.57 -5.02
N PRO A 112 -7.90 12.67 -5.01
CA PRO A 112 -8.77 11.56 -4.62
C PRO A 112 -8.79 10.47 -5.70
N LEU A 113 -8.88 9.22 -5.28
CA LEU A 113 -9.18 8.10 -6.19
C LEU A 113 -10.60 8.25 -6.73
N SER A 114 -10.81 7.90 -8.00
CA SER A 114 -12.17 7.78 -8.51
C SER A 114 -12.90 6.60 -7.83
N PRO A 115 -14.24 6.68 -7.66
CA PRO A 115 -15.01 5.57 -7.11
C PRO A 115 -14.84 4.27 -7.92
N ALA A 116 -14.67 4.37 -9.22
CA ALA A 116 -14.46 3.22 -10.11
C ALA A 116 -13.10 2.55 -9.83
N PHE A 117 -12.04 3.33 -9.64
CA PHE A 117 -10.72 2.79 -9.33
C PHE A 117 -10.66 2.21 -7.91
N ALA A 118 -11.29 2.87 -6.92
CA ALA A 118 -11.42 2.34 -5.58
C ALA A 118 -12.19 0.99 -5.57
N ALA A 119 -13.23 0.85 -6.40
CA ALA A 119 -13.93 -0.41 -6.58
C ALA A 119 -13.04 -1.49 -7.23
N ALA A 120 -12.22 -1.13 -8.21
CA ALA A 120 -11.27 -2.07 -8.84
C ALA A 120 -10.21 -2.60 -7.87
N ILE A 121 -9.76 -1.78 -6.91
CA ILE A 121 -8.82 -2.23 -5.85
C ILE A 121 -9.45 -3.31 -4.95
N ASN A 122 -10.77 -3.30 -4.79
CA ASN A 122 -11.50 -4.21 -3.89
C ASN A 122 -12.02 -5.49 -4.57
N GLN A 123 -11.78 -5.68 -5.86
CA GLN A 123 -12.12 -6.89 -6.63
C GLN A 123 -11.01 -7.94 -6.55
#